data_5cc0051fbd29b8436d5594d8d870e49c
#
_entry.id   5cc0051fbd29b8436d5594d8d870e49c
#
_cell.length_a   1.000
_cell.length_b   1.000
_cell.length_c   1.000
_cell.angle_alpha   90.00
_cell.angle_beta   90.00
_cell.angle_gamma   90.00
#
_symmetry.space_group_name_H-M   'P 1'
#
loop_
_entity.id
_entity.type
_entity.pdbx_description
1 polymer ?
#
loop_
_entity_poly.entity_id
_entity_poly.type
_entity_poly.pdbx_seq_one_letter_code
_entity_poly.pdbx_strand_id
1 'polypeptide(L)'
;MKNIFFLFFAYLPLVMCSQQPETLKEKFADYFLIGATINQEDYQIIDKDEKILKIVSEDFSSVTPENSMKWMHSHPEYSKFTFSNAQKITDFAKDNDMYLLGHTLVWHNQVPDYVSKIEDKSKFNLHVKNHIFQLVTRFKGKVDMWDVVNEALNDDGTLRETVFLEMMGDNYIEKAFQYANDTDPNVELAYNDYNLYKPKKREGAIRIINSLKEKGIRIDAVGIQAHWDLHFPSIKEIEETIV
;
A
#
# COMPACT_ATOMS: atom_id res chain seq x y z
N MET A 1 -65.93 2.91 -55.28
CA MET A 1 -65.40 3.02 -53.92
C MET A 1 -63.95 2.57 -53.92
N LYS A 2 -63.00 3.51 -53.77
CA LYS A 2 -61.57 3.25 -53.77
C LYS A 2 -61.10 3.08 -52.32
N ASN A 3 -60.67 1.90 -51.95
CA ASN A 3 -60.08 1.67 -50.62
C ASN A 3 -58.60 2.15 -50.63
N ILE A 4 -58.27 3.15 -49.81
CA ILE A 4 -56.92 3.61 -49.55
C ILE A 4 -56.40 2.87 -48.31
N PHE A 5 -55.39 1.99 -48.50
CA PHE A 5 -54.65 1.40 -47.42
C PHE A 5 -53.54 2.33 -46.97
N PHE A 6 -53.61 2.81 -45.71
CA PHE A 6 -52.52 3.52 -45.06
C PHE A 6 -51.57 2.50 -44.43
N LEU A 7 -50.33 2.40 -44.97
CA LEU A 7 -49.26 1.69 -44.33
C LEU A 7 -48.62 2.59 -43.25
N PHE A 8 -48.80 2.25 -42.00
CA PHE A 8 -48.10 2.86 -40.89
C PHE A 8 -46.69 2.23 -40.78
N PHE A 9 -45.63 2.93 -41.16
CA PHE A 9 -44.27 2.56 -40.87
C PHE A 9 -43.95 2.95 -39.42
N ALA A 10 -43.89 1.95 -38.49
CA ALA A 10 -43.40 2.15 -37.14
C ALA A 10 -41.87 2.28 -37.19
N TYR A 11 -41.37 3.49 -36.97
CA TYR A 11 -39.94 3.73 -36.75
C TYR A 11 -39.60 3.25 -35.32
N LEU A 12 -39.02 2.06 -35.18
CA LEU A 12 -38.34 1.66 -33.94
C LEU A 12 -36.94 2.29 -33.94
N PRO A 13 -36.62 3.18 -32.97
CA PRO A 13 -35.25 3.65 -32.81
C PRO A 13 -34.39 2.46 -32.37
N LEU A 14 -33.43 2.06 -33.23
CA LEU A 14 -32.34 1.19 -32.81
C LEU A 14 -31.48 1.99 -31.81
N VAL A 15 -31.72 1.77 -30.52
CA VAL A 15 -30.77 2.20 -29.48
C VAL A 15 -29.55 1.31 -29.65
N MET A 16 -28.54 1.78 -30.38
CA MET A 16 -27.20 1.21 -30.34
C MET A 16 -26.67 1.45 -28.94
N CYS A 17 -26.80 0.44 -28.08
CA CYS A 17 -26.08 0.37 -26.82
C CYS A 17 -24.63 0.17 -27.20
N SER A 18 -23.85 1.25 -27.31
CA SER A 18 -22.40 1.15 -27.38
C SER A 18 -21.95 0.62 -26.02
N GLN A 19 -21.60 -0.67 -25.95
CA GLN A 19 -20.92 -1.17 -24.78
C GLN A 19 -19.61 -0.36 -24.63
N GLN A 20 -19.51 0.41 -23.56
CA GLN A 20 -18.24 1.00 -23.18
C GLN A 20 -17.25 -0.16 -22.96
N PRO A 21 -15.98 -0.01 -23.37
CA PRO A 21 -14.99 -1.03 -23.09
C PRO A 21 -14.90 -1.23 -21.56
N GLU A 22 -14.87 -2.49 -21.17
CA GLU A 22 -14.72 -2.90 -19.77
C GLU A 22 -13.39 -2.35 -19.20
N THR A 23 -13.43 -1.71 -18.05
CA THR A 23 -12.25 -1.16 -17.39
C THR A 23 -11.42 -2.27 -16.73
N LEU A 24 -10.15 -1.98 -16.37
CA LEU A 24 -9.29 -2.98 -15.71
C LEU A 24 -9.89 -3.44 -14.39
N LYS A 25 -10.40 -2.52 -13.55
CA LYS A 25 -11.01 -2.89 -12.26
C LYS A 25 -12.26 -3.75 -12.43
N GLU A 26 -13.08 -3.50 -13.45
CA GLU A 26 -14.26 -4.33 -13.76
C GLU A 26 -13.84 -5.73 -14.22
N LYS A 27 -12.84 -5.81 -15.10
CA LYS A 27 -12.32 -7.06 -15.64
C LYS A 27 -11.81 -8.03 -14.59
N PHE A 28 -11.19 -7.52 -13.54
CA PHE A 28 -10.54 -8.30 -12.48
C PHE A 28 -11.29 -8.29 -11.15
N ALA A 29 -12.49 -7.68 -11.07
CA ALA A 29 -13.24 -7.49 -9.84
C ALA A 29 -13.48 -8.79 -9.04
N ASP A 30 -13.72 -9.91 -9.73
CA ASP A 30 -13.98 -11.21 -9.11
C ASP A 30 -12.70 -11.97 -8.69
N TYR A 31 -11.51 -11.44 -8.98
CA TYR A 31 -10.24 -12.11 -8.74
C TYR A 31 -9.33 -11.36 -7.75
N PHE A 32 -9.07 -10.09 -8.01
CA PHE A 32 -8.18 -9.24 -7.19
C PHE A 32 -8.35 -7.75 -7.52
N LEU A 33 -7.88 -6.90 -6.63
CA LEU A 33 -7.83 -5.47 -6.88
C LEU A 33 -6.67 -5.10 -7.80
N ILE A 34 -6.93 -4.28 -8.82
CA ILE A 34 -5.87 -3.64 -9.61
C ILE A 34 -5.53 -2.31 -8.93
N GLY A 35 -4.25 -2.08 -8.62
CA GLY A 35 -3.79 -0.89 -7.94
C GLY A 35 -2.91 0.03 -8.77
N ALA A 36 -2.94 1.31 -8.42
CA ALA A 36 -2.02 2.32 -8.94
C ALA A 36 -1.26 3.01 -7.80
N THR A 37 0.01 3.35 -8.04
CA THR A 37 0.78 4.21 -7.16
C THR A 37 0.66 5.65 -7.60
N ILE A 38 0.40 6.58 -6.66
CA ILE A 38 0.33 8.01 -6.92
C ILE A 38 1.52 8.69 -6.25
N ASN A 39 2.38 9.32 -7.05
CA ASN A 39 3.47 10.16 -6.58
C ASN A 39 3.00 11.61 -6.45
N GLN A 40 3.30 12.22 -5.33
CA GLN A 40 2.92 13.60 -5.04
C GLN A 40 4.04 14.62 -5.21
N GLU A 41 5.30 14.19 -5.35
CA GLU A 41 6.40 15.12 -5.67
C GLU A 41 6.12 15.84 -6.98
N ASP A 42 5.41 15.18 -7.89
CA ASP A 42 4.69 15.83 -8.96
C ASP A 42 3.37 16.41 -8.44
N TYR A 43 3.43 17.39 -7.55
CA TYR A 43 2.26 18.18 -7.08
C TYR A 43 1.32 18.64 -8.20
N GLN A 44 1.80 18.50 -9.40
CA GLN A 44 1.11 18.82 -10.62
C GLN A 44 0.09 17.74 -11.01
N ILE A 45 0.27 16.49 -10.61
CA ILE A 45 -0.61 15.40 -11.06
C ILE A 45 -1.95 15.46 -10.34
N ILE A 46 -1.97 15.50 -9.00
CA ILE A 46 -3.23 15.53 -8.25
C ILE A 46 -3.97 16.87 -8.38
N ASP A 47 -3.25 17.98 -8.51
CA ASP A 47 -3.88 19.31 -8.63
C ASP A 47 -4.04 19.79 -10.08
N LYS A 48 -3.42 19.13 -11.08
CA LYS A 48 -3.34 19.66 -12.45
C LYS A 48 -3.59 18.67 -13.58
N ASP A 49 -3.53 17.37 -13.36
CA ASP A 49 -3.76 16.41 -14.44
C ASP A 49 -5.02 15.58 -14.19
N GLU A 50 -6.18 16.22 -14.44
CA GLU A 50 -7.50 15.58 -14.39
C GLU A 50 -7.55 14.28 -15.23
N LYS A 51 -6.73 14.16 -16.28
CA LYS A 51 -6.70 13.00 -17.16
C LYS A 51 -6.09 11.78 -16.44
N ILE A 52 -4.97 11.96 -15.71
CA ILE A 52 -4.35 10.86 -14.96
C ILE A 52 -5.27 10.42 -13.82
N LEU A 53 -5.81 11.35 -13.04
CA LEU A 53 -6.76 11.05 -11.98
C LEU A 53 -8.00 10.34 -12.50
N LYS A 54 -8.50 10.74 -13.66
CA LYS A 54 -9.61 10.07 -14.32
C LYS A 54 -9.26 8.62 -14.67
N ILE A 55 -8.10 8.36 -15.30
CA ILE A 55 -7.64 7.00 -15.60
C ILE A 55 -7.53 6.17 -14.31
N VAL A 56 -6.91 6.73 -13.26
CA VAL A 56 -6.77 6.00 -11.99
C VAL A 56 -8.12 5.67 -11.38
N SER A 57 -9.07 6.60 -11.34
CA SER A 57 -10.39 6.34 -10.78
C SER A 57 -11.27 5.41 -11.62
N GLU A 58 -11.11 5.41 -12.95
CA GLU A 58 -11.90 4.58 -13.86
C GLU A 58 -11.34 3.15 -13.98
N ASP A 59 -10.01 2.97 -14.02
CA ASP A 59 -9.38 1.67 -14.30
C ASP A 59 -8.86 0.92 -13.07
N PHE A 60 -8.68 1.61 -11.92
CA PHE A 60 -8.07 1.01 -10.74
C PHE A 60 -9.03 0.98 -9.55
N SER A 61 -8.93 -0.07 -8.74
CA SER A 61 -9.73 -0.29 -7.52
C SER A 61 -8.94 -0.07 -6.23
N SER A 62 -7.62 0.13 -6.32
CA SER A 62 -6.79 0.48 -5.18
C SER A 62 -5.74 1.52 -5.52
N VAL A 63 -5.26 2.22 -4.49
CA VAL A 63 -4.23 3.25 -4.64
C VAL A 63 -3.23 3.19 -3.48
N THR A 64 -1.95 3.47 -3.79
CA THR A 64 -0.86 3.55 -2.83
C THR A 64 -0.17 4.90 -2.95
N PRO A 65 -0.06 5.71 -1.87
CA PRO A 65 0.78 6.89 -1.86
C PRO A 65 2.25 6.50 -1.97
N GLU A 66 2.93 6.90 -3.04
CA GLU A 66 4.32 6.48 -3.25
C GLU A 66 5.27 6.98 -2.15
N ASN A 67 5.14 8.24 -1.73
CA ASN A 67 6.07 8.86 -0.78
C ASN A 67 5.41 9.52 0.44
N SER A 68 4.18 10.04 0.32
CA SER A 68 3.59 10.95 1.32
C SER A 68 3.37 10.37 2.71
N MET A 69 3.31 9.06 2.84
CA MET A 69 3.16 8.38 4.11
C MET A 69 4.49 7.85 4.67
N LYS A 70 5.59 7.88 3.89
CA LYS A 70 6.92 7.52 4.38
C LYS A 70 7.41 8.52 5.43
N TRP A 71 8.27 8.07 6.33
CA TRP A 71 8.70 8.84 7.50
C TRP A 71 9.23 10.24 7.15
N MET A 72 10.13 10.33 6.16
CA MET A 72 10.73 11.61 5.75
C MET A 72 9.68 12.67 5.34
N HIS A 73 8.55 12.24 4.77
CA HIS A 73 7.50 13.13 4.28
C HIS A 73 6.41 13.40 5.31
N SER A 74 6.06 12.38 6.10
CA SER A 74 4.99 12.48 7.09
C SER A 74 5.43 13.02 8.45
N HIS A 75 6.72 12.83 8.83
CA HIS A 75 7.30 13.23 10.10
C HIS A 75 8.74 13.77 9.90
N PRO A 76 8.91 14.87 9.13
CA PRO A 76 10.22 15.36 8.67
C PRO A 76 11.13 15.91 9.77
N GLU A 77 10.56 16.36 10.89
CA GLU A 77 11.29 16.91 12.03
C GLU A 77 10.77 16.30 13.34
N TYR A 78 11.58 16.27 14.39
CA TYR A 78 11.34 15.58 15.66
C TYR A 78 9.93 15.80 16.25
N SER A 79 9.37 16.99 16.10
CA SER A 79 8.06 17.37 16.66
C SER A 79 7.06 17.81 15.60
N LYS A 80 7.36 17.59 14.32
CA LYS A 80 6.53 18.10 13.22
C LYS A 80 6.04 16.99 12.33
N PHE A 81 4.71 16.90 12.22
CA PHE A 81 4.04 16.02 11.28
C PHE A 81 3.44 16.82 10.12
N THR A 82 3.51 16.25 8.91
CA THR A 82 2.99 16.84 7.67
C THR A 82 2.14 15.80 6.94
N PHE A 83 0.83 16.00 6.95
CA PHE A 83 -0.11 15.02 6.39
C PHE A 83 -0.87 15.53 5.16
N SER A 84 -0.62 16.78 4.73
CA SER A 84 -1.42 17.43 3.67
C SER A 84 -1.45 16.64 2.37
N ASN A 85 -0.32 16.07 1.98
CA ASN A 85 -0.20 15.32 0.74
C ASN A 85 -0.84 13.93 0.84
N ALA A 86 -0.53 13.21 1.93
CA ALA A 86 -1.19 11.95 2.23
C ALA A 86 -2.72 12.12 2.33
N GLN A 87 -3.19 13.24 2.90
CA GLN A 87 -4.62 13.53 3.00
C GLN A 87 -5.29 13.69 1.63
N LYS A 88 -4.64 14.38 0.67
CA LYS A 88 -5.18 14.53 -0.70
C LYS A 88 -5.40 13.18 -1.37
N ILE A 89 -4.41 12.27 -1.27
CA ILE A 89 -4.52 10.92 -1.84
C ILE A 89 -5.59 10.11 -1.11
N THR A 90 -5.68 10.26 0.21
CA THR A 90 -6.71 9.60 1.03
C THR A 90 -8.12 10.08 0.67
N ASP A 91 -8.29 11.39 0.44
CA ASP A 91 -9.58 11.95 0.04
C ASP A 91 -9.95 11.48 -1.37
N PHE A 92 -8.98 11.47 -2.31
CA PHE A 92 -9.17 10.91 -3.65
C PHE A 92 -9.58 9.43 -3.62
N ALA A 93 -8.90 8.61 -2.81
CA ALA A 93 -9.25 7.19 -2.67
C ALA A 93 -10.68 7.02 -2.16
N LYS A 94 -11.05 7.77 -1.13
CA LYS A 94 -12.39 7.74 -0.53
C LYS A 94 -13.48 8.21 -1.51
N ASP A 95 -13.23 9.30 -2.24
CA ASP A 95 -14.21 9.87 -3.18
C ASP A 95 -14.47 8.96 -4.39
N ASN A 96 -13.58 7.99 -4.63
CA ASN A 96 -13.68 7.01 -5.73
C ASN A 96 -13.86 5.56 -5.25
N ASP A 97 -14.21 5.35 -3.97
CA ASP A 97 -14.41 4.01 -3.37
C ASP A 97 -13.22 3.05 -3.62
N MET A 98 -11.98 3.57 -3.52
CA MET A 98 -10.76 2.80 -3.76
C MET A 98 -10.18 2.29 -2.44
N TYR A 99 -9.67 1.05 -2.47
CA TYR A 99 -8.85 0.49 -1.38
C TYR A 99 -7.54 1.27 -1.24
N LEU A 100 -7.22 1.75 -0.05
CA LEU A 100 -6.02 2.55 0.21
C LEU A 100 -4.98 1.76 0.98
N LEU A 101 -3.83 1.49 0.34
CA LEU A 101 -2.65 0.91 0.98
C LEU A 101 -1.75 2.01 1.54
N GLY A 102 -1.60 2.06 2.87
CA GLY A 102 -0.67 2.96 3.55
C GLY A 102 0.78 2.45 3.48
N HIS A 103 1.62 3.15 2.76
CA HIS A 103 3.02 2.79 2.56
C HIS A 103 3.94 3.91 3.07
N THR A 104 4.75 3.71 4.09
CA THR A 104 4.94 2.60 5.01
C THR A 104 5.24 3.16 6.41
N LEU A 105 4.95 2.41 7.49
CA LEU A 105 5.17 2.91 8.85
C LEU A 105 6.65 2.84 9.26
N VAL A 106 7.35 1.73 8.99
CA VAL A 106 8.77 1.53 9.34
C VAL A 106 9.54 1.03 8.11
N TRP A 107 10.50 1.82 7.67
CA TRP A 107 11.42 1.48 6.58
C TRP A 107 12.78 2.12 6.80
N HIS A 108 13.86 1.43 6.48
CA HIS A 108 15.22 1.90 6.69
C HIS A 108 15.66 3.01 5.74
N ASN A 109 14.97 3.18 4.60
CA ASN A 109 15.17 4.29 3.68
C ASN A 109 14.22 5.45 3.97
N GLN A 110 14.55 6.63 3.48
CA GLN A 110 13.78 7.87 3.66
C GLN A 110 13.42 8.13 5.14
N VAL A 111 14.38 7.85 6.02
CA VAL A 111 14.34 8.21 7.44
C VAL A 111 15.02 9.57 7.62
N PRO A 112 14.39 10.55 8.28
CA PRO A 112 15.02 11.86 8.53
C PRO A 112 16.26 11.76 9.41
N ASP A 113 17.25 12.60 9.18
CA ASP A 113 18.52 12.60 9.90
C ASP A 113 18.38 12.72 11.43
N TYR A 114 17.32 13.36 11.92
CA TYR A 114 17.12 13.50 13.36
C TYR A 114 16.87 12.15 14.05
N VAL A 115 16.32 11.15 13.34
CA VAL A 115 16.02 9.83 13.90
C VAL A 115 17.31 9.11 14.29
N SER A 116 18.33 9.14 13.42
CA SER A 116 19.65 8.55 13.69
C SER A 116 20.43 9.27 14.80
N LYS A 117 20.03 10.49 15.18
CA LYS A 117 20.63 11.27 16.27
C LYS A 117 20.02 10.98 17.65
N ILE A 118 19.01 10.10 17.74
CA ILE A 118 18.43 9.66 19.00
C ILE A 118 19.30 8.53 19.57
N GLU A 119 20.21 8.85 20.51
CA GLU A 119 21.16 7.89 21.06
C GLU A 119 20.57 7.00 22.17
N ASP A 120 19.54 7.49 22.88
CA ASP A 120 18.89 6.74 23.95
C ASP A 120 17.87 5.74 23.38
N LYS A 121 18.09 4.45 23.65
CA LYS A 121 17.24 3.36 23.13
C LYS A 121 15.78 3.46 23.59
N SER A 122 15.51 3.89 24.80
CA SER A 122 14.15 4.04 25.30
C SER A 122 13.43 5.19 24.62
N LYS A 123 14.12 6.33 24.43
CA LYS A 123 13.60 7.47 23.68
C LYS A 123 13.36 7.12 22.21
N PHE A 124 14.28 6.37 21.59
CA PHE A 124 14.12 5.90 20.21
C PHE A 124 12.87 5.02 20.07
N ASN A 125 12.72 4.02 20.94
CA ASN A 125 11.54 3.16 20.92
C ASN A 125 10.23 3.95 21.12
N LEU A 126 10.21 4.90 22.05
CA LEU A 126 9.05 5.78 22.25
C LEU A 126 8.78 6.65 21.03
N HIS A 127 9.82 7.10 20.35
CA HIS A 127 9.70 7.93 19.14
C HIS A 127 9.11 7.14 17.97
N VAL A 128 9.57 5.88 17.76
CA VAL A 128 8.99 4.96 16.77
C VAL A 128 7.52 4.69 17.10
N LYS A 129 7.21 4.41 18.36
CA LYS A 129 5.82 4.21 18.82
C LYS A 129 4.96 5.43 18.53
N ASN A 130 5.45 6.63 18.82
CA ASN A 130 4.72 7.88 18.55
C ASN A 130 4.52 8.10 17.05
N HIS A 131 5.53 7.84 16.22
CA HIS A 131 5.41 7.94 14.76
C HIS A 131 4.28 7.06 14.23
N ILE A 132 4.29 5.77 14.58
CA ILE A 132 3.24 4.82 14.17
C ILE A 132 1.86 5.28 14.69
N PHE A 133 1.77 5.66 15.97
CA PHE A 133 0.53 6.15 16.58
C PHE A 133 -0.05 7.34 15.83
N GLN A 134 0.77 8.33 15.49
CA GLN A 134 0.30 9.55 14.81
C GLN A 134 -0.21 9.25 13.40
N LEU A 135 0.51 8.44 12.60
CA LEU A 135 0.07 8.08 11.26
C LEU A 135 -1.21 7.22 11.29
N VAL A 136 -1.19 6.15 12.05
CA VAL A 136 -2.33 5.23 12.12
C VAL A 136 -3.57 5.94 12.66
N THR A 137 -3.43 6.77 13.71
CA THR A 137 -4.55 7.58 14.23
C THR A 137 -5.08 8.57 13.20
N ARG A 138 -4.18 9.27 12.49
CA ARG A 138 -4.56 10.28 11.49
C ARG A 138 -5.39 9.71 10.36
N PHE A 139 -5.06 8.50 9.94
CA PHE A 139 -5.70 7.84 8.80
C PHE A 139 -6.62 6.68 9.18
N LYS A 140 -6.98 6.57 10.46
CA LYS A 140 -7.90 5.57 10.98
C LYS A 140 -9.24 5.60 10.24
N GLY A 141 -9.70 4.42 9.77
CA GLY A 141 -10.92 4.26 8.99
C GLY A 141 -10.86 4.86 7.58
N LYS A 142 -9.64 5.16 7.09
CA LYS A 142 -9.38 5.69 5.74
C LYS A 142 -8.36 4.84 4.99
N VAL A 143 -7.34 4.35 5.69
CA VAL A 143 -6.39 3.36 5.19
C VAL A 143 -6.95 1.99 5.49
N ASP A 144 -6.97 1.12 4.49
CA ASP A 144 -7.49 -0.24 4.59
C ASP A 144 -6.41 -1.23 5.06
N MET A 145 -5.18 -1.06 4.60
CA MET A 145 -4.02 -1.86 5.00
C MET A 145 -2.77 -0.99 5.16
N TRP A 146 -1.94 -1.29 6.15
CA TRP A 146 -0.61 -0.69 6.32
C TRP A 146 0.51 -1.67 6.00
N ASP A 147 1.47 -1.25 5.19
CA ASP A 147 2.81 -1.82 5.21
C ASP A 147 3.47 -1.38 6.53
N VAL A 148 3.42 -2.27 7.55
CA VAL A 148 3.92 -1.93 8.89
C VAL A 148 5.43 -1.88 8.92
N VAL A 149 6.08 -2.91 8.35
CA VAL A 149 7.53 -2.95 8.17
C VAL A 149 7.84 -3.31 6.73
N ASN A 150 8.68 -2.48 6.12
CA ASN A 150 9.11 -2.63 4.75
C ASN A 150 10.59 -3.01 4.69
N GLU A 151 10.92 -4.08 3.94
CA GLU A 151 12.29 -4.48 3.56
C GLU A 151 13.24 -4.73 4.75
N ALA A 152 12.78 -5.49 5.74
CA ALA A 152 13.59 -5.82 6.91
C ALA A 152 14.72 -6.82 6.66
N LEU A 153 14.71 -7.52 5.51
CA LEU A 153 15.61 -8.64 5.25
C LEU A 153 16.66 -8.33 4.18
N ASN A 154 17.86 -8.89 4.39
CA ASN A 154 18.86 -9.11 3.35
C ASN A 154 18.45 -10.28 2.45
N ASP A 155 19.09 -10.41 1.28
CA ASP A 155 18.79 -11.49 0.33
C ASP A 155 19.14 -12.89 0.84
N ASP A 156 19.98 -12.99 1.86
CA ASP A 156 20.29 -14.25 2.56
C ASP A 156 19.30 -14.60 3.68
N GLY A 157 18.29 -13.78 3.88
CA GLY A 157 17.23 -13.98 4.89
C GLY A 157 17.59 -13.53 6.29
N THR A 158 18.75 -12.91 6.51
CA THR A 158 19.12 -12.28 7.78
C THR A 158 18.43 -10.90 7.92
N LEU A 159 18.25 -10.43 9.15
CA LEU A 159 17.76 -9.05 9.37
C LEU A 159 18.78 -8.05 8.83
N ARG A 160 18.28 -7.03 8.15
CA ARG A 160 19.07 -5.90 7.66
C ARG A 160 19.57 -5.05 8.82
N GLU A 161 20.87 -4.74 8.82
CA GLU A 161 21.46 -3.81 9.77
C GLU A 161 20.93 -2.39 9.51
N THR A 162 20.06 -1.93 10.39
CA THR A 162 19.36 -0.65 10.31
C THR A 162 19.36 0.01 11.67
N VAL A 163 19.10 1.32 11.73
CA VAL A 163 18.92 2.04 12.99
C VAL A 163 17.82 1.41 13.87
N PHE A 164 16.80 0.80 13.28
CA PHE A 164 15.74 0.14 14.02
C PHE A 164 16.23 -1.14 14.70
N LEU A 165 17.00 -1.97 14.00
CA LEU A 165 17.61 -3.16 14.57
C LEU A 165 18.62 -2.81 15.68
N GLU A 166 19.49 -1.83 15.43
CA GLU A 166 20.50 -1.37 16.38
C GLU A 166 19.88 -0.83 17.67
N MET A 167 18.85 0.02 17.55
CA MET A 167 18.29 0.75 18.67
C MET A 167 17.22 -0.02 19.44
N MET A 168 16.43 -0.86 18.76
CA MET A 168 15.30 -1.57 19.34
C MET A 168 15.56 -3.07 19.53
N GLY A 169 16.61 -3.64 18.86
CA GLY A 169 16.92 -5.07 18.85
C GLY A 169 16.03 -5.88 17.91
N ASP A 170 16.21 -7.19 17.90
CA ASP A 170 15.59 -8.15 16.96
C ASP A 170 14.05 -8.12 16.99
N ASN A 171 13.47 -7.66 18.08
CA ASN A 171 12.02 -7.56 18.24
C ASN A 171 11.41 -6.23 17.73
N TYR A 172 12.14 -5.42 16.97
CA TYR A 172 11.61 -4.14 16.47
C TYR A 172 10.41 -4.33 15.54
N ILE A 173 10.41 -5.41 14.74
CA ILE A 173 9.31 -5.76 13.85
C ILE A 173 8.04 -6.06 14.66
N GLU A 174 8.17 -6.90 15.66
CA GLU A 174 7.07 -7.27 16.56
C GLU A 174 6.47 -6.05 17.25
N LYS A 175 7.33 -5.16 17.77
CA LYS A 175 6.89 -3.89 18.38
C LYS A 175 6.16 -3.00 17.39
N ALA A 176 6.64 -2.89 16.15
CA ALA A 176 5.99 -2.08 15.12
C ALA A 176 4.57 -2.60 14.83
N PHE A 177 4.40 -3.91 14.63
CA PHE A 177 3.10 -4.54 14.45
C PHE A 177 2.19 -4.36 15.67
N GLN A 178 2.72 -4.54 16.89
CA GLN A 178 1.96 -4.32 18.11
C GLN A 178 1.49 -2.87 18.24
N TYR A 179 2.35 -1.89 17.96
CA TYR A 179 1.99 -0.46 18.01
C TYR A 179 0.92 -0.09 16.99
N ALA A 180 1.00 -0.65 15.77
CA ALA A 180 -0.02 -0.44 14.75
C ALA A 180 -1.36 -1.05 15.17
N ASN A 181 -1.37 -2.31 15.61
CA ASN A 181 -2.55 -3.02 16.08
C ASN A 181 -3.21 -2.34 17.30
N ASP A 182 -2.41 -1.92 18.28
CA ASP A 182 -2.93 -1.22 19.49
C ASP A 182 -3.58 0.12 19.11
N THR A 183 -3.12 0.75 18.03
CA THR A 183 -3.67 2.04 17.58
C THR A 183 -4.94 1.87 16.74
N ASP A 184 -4.94 0.91 15.83
CA ASP A 184 -6.14 0.54 15.06
C ASP A 184 -6.24 -0.99 14.91
N PRO A 185 -7.09 -1.64 15.70
CA PRO A 185 -7.28 -3.08 15.62
C PRO A 185 -8.07 -3.55 14.39
N ASN A 186 -8.61 -2.63 13.58
CA ASN A 186 -9.45 -2.97 12.44
C ASN A 186 -8.73 -2.83 11.09
N VAL A 187 -7.62 -2.07 11.03
CA VAL A 187 -6.84 -1.91 9.79
C VAL A 187 -6.04 -3.18 9.53
N GLU A 188 -5.90 -3.60 8.28
CA GLU A 188 -5.04 -4.74 7.91
C GLU A 188 -3.56 -4.38 8.06
N LEU A 189 -2.74 -5.35 8.46
CA LEU A 189 -1.31 -5.18 8.74
C LEU A 189 -0.48 -6.11 7.88
N ALA A 190 0.43 -5.55 7.07
CA ALA A 190 1.29 -6.28 6.16
C ALA A 190 2.78 -6.15 6.49
N TYR A 191 3.53 -7.22 6.23
CA TYR A 191 4.97 -7.18 6.03
C TYR A 191 5.25 -7.12 4.53
N ASN A 192 6.05 -6.17 4.06
CA ASN A 192 6.31 -5.97 2.63
C ASN A 192 7.80 -6.06 2.32
N ASP A 193 8.19 -6.85 1.29
CA ASP A 193 9.59 -6.97 0.90
C ASP A 193 9.76 -7.33 -0.59
N TYR A 194 10.93 -7.05 -1.15
CA TYR A 194 11.33 -7.43 -2.50
C TYR A 194 12.13 -8.74 -2.50
N ASN A 195 12.35 -9.32 -3.67
CA ASN A 195 13.14 -10.55 -3.86
C ASN A 195 12.69 -11.76 -3.04
N LEU A 196 11.42 -11.84 -2.63
CA LEU A 196 10.90 -12.99 -1.88
C LEU A 196 10.87 -14.30 -2.68
N TYR A 197 11.08 -14.25 -4.00
CA TYR A 197 11.31 -15.43 -4.83
C TYR A 197 12.64 -16.13 -4.48
N LYS A 198 13.61 -15.45 -3.86
CA LYS A 198 14.87 -16.05 -3.37
C LYS A 198 14.59 -16.93 -2.15
N PRO A 199 14.93 -18.24 -2.17
CA PRO A 199 14.54 -19.17 -1.10
C PRO A 199 14.95 -18.72 0.31
N LYS A 200 16.19 -18.27 0.49
CA LYS A 200 16.68 -17.82 1.81
C LYS A 200 15.94 -16.59 2.32
N LYS A 201 15.64 -15.64 1.44
CA LYS A 201 14.89 -14.44 1.84
C LYS A 201 13.43 -14.77 2.17
N ARG A 202 12.81 -15.65 1.39
CA ARG A 202 11.47 -16.19 1.66
C ARG A 202 11.41 -16.92 3.02
N GLU A 203 12.40 -17.77 3.32
CA GLU A 203 12.53 -18.41 4.64
C GLU A 203 12.66 -17.36 5.77
N GLY A 204 13.39 -16.28 5.52
CA GLY A 204 13.48 -15.14 6.44
C GLY A 204 12.12 -14.50 6.73
N ALA A 205 11.33 -14.23 5.67
CA ALA A 205 9.98 -13.70 5.81
C ALA A 205 9.05 -14.67 6.56
N ILE A 206 9.13 -15.97 6.26
CA ILE A 206 8.38 -17.00 6.97
C ILE A 206 8.74 -17.01 8.47
N ARG A 207 10.02 -16.86 8.84
CA ARG A 207 10.42 -16.75 10.26
C ARG A 207 9.81 -15.51 10.94
N ILE A 208 9.77 -14.35 10.27
CA ILE A 208 9.11 -13.15 10.79
C ILE A 208 7.62 -13.43 11.04
N ILE A 209 6.93 -13.99 10.06
CA ILE A 209 5.49 -14.28 10.15
C ILE A 209 5.20 -15.26 11.29
N ASN A 210 5.98 -16.35 11.39
CA ASN A 210 5.82 -17.35 12.44
C ASN A 210 6.08 -16.76 13.83
N SER A 211 7.12 -15.93 13.98
CA SER A 211 7.42 -15.23 15.24
C SER A 211 6.26 -14.33 15.69
N LEU A 212 5.66 -13.58 14.76
CA LEU A 212 4.49 -12.76 15.05
C LEU A 212 3.31 -13.63 15.51
N LYS A 213 2.98 -14.69 14.77
CA LYS A 213 1.88 -15.60 15.07
C LYS A 213 2.06 -16.34 16.39
N GLU A 214 3.25 -16.85 16.68
CA GLU A 214 3.58 -17.55 17.94
C GLU A 214 3.42 -16.64 19.18
N LYS A 215 3.65 -15.33 19.00
CA LYS A 215 3.47 -14.33 20.06
C LYS A 215 2.05 -13.74 20.10
N GLY A 216 1.14 -14.22 19.26
CA GLY A 216 -0.22 -13.72 19.18
C GLY A 216 -0.31 -12.28 18.61
N ILE A 217 0.72 -11.84 17.88
CA ILE A 217 0.75 -10.54 17.22
C ILE A 217 0.13 -10.70 15.83
N ARG A 218 -0.84 -9.83 15.51
CA ARG A 218 -1.58 -9.91 14.26
C ARG A 218 -0.71 -9.51 13.08
N ILE A 219 -0.78 -10.30 12.02
CA ILE A 219 -0.33 -10.02 10.66
C ILE A 219 -1.37 -10.58 9.70
N ASP A 220 -1.83 -9.78 8.76
CA ASP A 220 -2.94 -10.12 7.86
C ASP A 220 -2.44 -10.44 6.44
N ALA A 221 -1.35 -9.81 6.00
CA ALA A 221 -0.84 -9.95 4.65
C ALA A 221 0.69 -9.92 4.57
N VAL A 222 1.19 -10.42 3.42
CA VAL A 222 2.59 -10.28 2.99
C VAL A 222 2.60 -9.64 1.61
N GLY A 223 3.29 -8.50 1.50
CA GLY A 223 3.53 -7.82 0.24
C GLY A 223 4.73 -8.39 -0.49
N ILE A 224 4.55 -8.78 -1.75
CA ILE A 224 5.61 -9.17 -2.66
C ILE A 224 5.78 -8.02 -3.66
N GLN A 225 6.82 -7.20 -3.50
CA GLN A 225 6.99 -5.97 -4.30
C GLN A 225 7.17 -6.23 -5.80
N ALA A 226 7.53 -7.46 -6.20
CA ALA A 226 7.62 -7.89 -7.59
C ALA A 226 8.45 -6.93 -8.49
N HIS A 227 9.59 -6.40 -7.99
CA HIS A 227 10.57 -5.70 -8.79
C HIS A 227 11.26 -6.67 -9.75
N TRP A 228 10.51 -7.15 -10.72
CA TRP A 228 10.90 -8.18 -11.66
C TRP A 228 11.10 -7.59 -13.05
N ASP A 229 11.84 -8.29 -13.91
CA ASP A 229 11.92 -7.98 -15.33
C ASP A 229 11.30 -9.12 -16.18
N LEU A 230 11.34 -8.99 -17.50
CA LEU A 230 10.74 -9.95 -18.42
C LEU A 230 11.43 -11.34 -18.42
N HIS A 231 12.60 -11.45 -17.83
CA HIS A 231 13.45 -12.66 -17.87
C HIS A 231 13.69 -13.26 -16.47
N PHE A 232 13.38 -12.50 -15.42
CA PHE A 232 13.73 -12.87 -14.07
C PHE A 232 12.78 -12.25 -13.03
N PRO A 233 12.30 -12.98 -12.01
CA PRO A 233 12.49 -14.42 -11.79
C PRO A 233 11.69 -15.27 -12.79
N SER A 234 11.99 -16.60 -12.83
CA SER A 234 11.22 -17.54 -13.62
C SER A 234 9.79 -17.71 -13.06
N ILE A 235 8.84 -18.12 -13.90
CA ILE A 235 7.45 -18.41 -13.47
C ILE A 235 7.45 -19.43 -12.32
N LYS A 236 8.33 -20.44 -12.35
CA LYS A 236 8.44 -21.43 -11.29
C LYS A 236 8.83 -20.81 -9.95
N GLU A 237 9.81 -19.88 -9.92
CA GLU A 237 10.20 -19.17 -8.69
C GLU A 237 9.09 -18.29 -8.15
N ILE A 238 8.29 -17.70 -9.04
CA ILE A 238 7.09 -16.94 -8.65
C ILE A 238 6.05 -17.88 -8.02
N GLU A 239 5.73 -18.98 -8.65
CA GLU A 239 4.79 -19.99 -8.13
C GLU A 239 5.22 -20.49 -6.76
N GLU A 240 6.50 -20.86 -6.58
CA GLU A 240 7.06 -21.31 -5.30
C GLU A 240 7.02 -20.23 -4.22
N THR A 241 6.84 -18.96 -4.57
CA THR A 241 6.74 -17.85 -3.62
C THR A 241 5.33 -17.63 -3.12
N ILE A 242 4.32 -17.94 -3.95
CA ILE A 242 2.91 -17.69 -3.67
C ILE A 242 2.24 -18.88 -2.97
N VAL A 243 2.75 -20.09 -3.18
CA VAL A 243 2.24 -21.35 -2.59
C VAL A 243 2.93 -21.65 -1.26
#